data_d7ba57e6f023c74fcbaa3033c4a6277c
#
_entry.id   d7ba57e6f023c74fcbaa3033c4a6277c
#
_cell.length_a   1.000
_cell.length_b   1.000
_cell.length_c   1.000
_cell.angle_alpha   90.00
_cell.angle_beta   90.00
_cell.angle_gamma   90.00
#
_symmetry.space_group_name_H-M   'P 1'
#
loop_
_entity.id
_entity.type
_entity.pdbx_description
1 polymer ?
#
loop_
_entity_poly.entity_id
_entity_poly.type
_entity_poly.pdbx_seq_one_letter_code
_entity_poly.pdbx_strand_id
1 'polypeptide(L)'
;INGYYTLSMEKIAKLNHLVGGVEVTIQDDFSKVDDTMKLGSTIVLTDEQAYTYVHDRYNVGDEANLSRMARQREYMKSLFTKVQQKTKEKSGYINTIYKGLKQDATTDMKGKTISKLTNRISKGTYLGMHTLEGQVSTGKALGDGIDHVEYRVNDQEKISVLTEIYGLQEGKEKDE
;
A
#
# COMPACT_ATOMS: atom_id res chain seq x y z
N ILE A 1 -6.05 -2.31 17.83
CA ILE A 1 -6.59 -1.81 16.52
C ILE A 1 -7.94 -1.19 16.81
N ASN A 2 -8.13 0.08 16.42
CA ASN A 2 -9.34 0.84 16.73
C ASN A 2 -10.38 0.80 15.59
N GLY A 3 -10.07 0.14 14.50
CA GLY A 3 -10.94 -0.04 13.34
C GLY A 3 -10.15 -0.50 12.12
N TYR A 4 -10.86 -1.01 11.12
CA TYR A 4 -10.28 -1.42 9.84
C TYR A 4 -11.11 -0.92 8.66
N TYR A 5 -10.43 -0.78 7.53
CA TYR A 5 -11.02 -0.50 6.24
C TYR A 5 -10.24 -1.29 5.19
N THR A 6 -10.87 -2.27 4.59
CA THR A 6 -10.21 -3.14 3.59
C THR A 6 -10.85 -2.97 2.23
N LEU A 7 -10.04 -3.08 1.21
CA LEU A 7 -10.43 -3.04 -0.19
C LEU A 7 -9.75 -4.22 -0.89
N SER A 8 -10.48 -4.97 -1.73
CA SER A 8 -9.85 -6.03 -2.50
C SER A 8 -8.90 -5.46 -3.54
N MET A 9 -7.88 -6.24 -3.93
CA MET A 9 -6.85 -5.81 -4.88
C MET A 9 -7.45 -5.39 -6.23
N GLU A 10 -8.49 -6.09 -6.69
CA GLU A 10 -9.18 -5.77 -7.96
C GLU A 10 -9.80 -4.35 -7.96
N LYS A 11 -10.06 -3.78 -6.79
CA LYS A 11 -10.62 -2.42 -6.67
C LYS A 11 -9.58 -1.31 -6.80
N ILE A 12 -8.32 -1.67 -6.96
CA ILE A 12 -7.26 -0.70 -7.30
C ILE A 12 -7.57 0.00 -8.63
N ALA A 13 -8.05 -0.72 -9.63
CA ALA A 13 -8.51 -0.14 -10.89
C ALA A 13 -9.58 0.96 -10.66
N LYS A 14 -10.58 0.66 -9.85
CA LYS A 14 -11.62 1.63 -9.50
C LYS A 14 -11.09 2.82 -8.69
N LEU A 15 -10.18 2.57 -7.75
CA LEU A 15 -9.52 3.64 -6.99
C LEU A 15 -8.73 4.55 -7.94
N ASN A 16 -7.96 3.97 -8.87
CA ASN A 16 -7.21 4.69 -9.89
C ASN A 16 -8.12 5.57 -10.76
N HIS A 17 -9.25 5.01 -11.21
CA HIS A 17 -10.28 5.76 -11.93
C HIS A 17 -10.78 6.99 -11.15
N LEU A 18 -11.16 6.78 -9.89
CA LEU A 18 -11.73 7.84 -9.02
C LEU A 18 -10.75 8.99 -8.77
N VAL A 19 -9.45 8.74 -8.82
CA VAL A 19 -8.43 9.80 -8.69
C VAL A 19 -7.98 10.38 -10.03
N GLY A 20 -8.48 9.85 -11.16
CA GLY A 20 -8.11 10.29 -12.50
C GLY A 20 -6.73 9.83 -12.92
N GLY A 21 -6.37 8.59 -12.62
CA GLY A 21 -5.09 7.95 -12.92
C GLY A 21 -3.97 8.35 -11.95
N VAL A 22 -3.10 7.45 -11.59
CA VAL A 22 -1.91 7.69 -10.75
C VAL A 22 -0.69 7.71 -11.64
N GLU A 23 0.15 8.74 -11.51
CA GLU A 23 1.42 8.85 -12.23
C GLU A 23 2.51 8.09 -11.48
N VAL A 24 3.24 7.24 -12.18
CA VAL A 24 4.37 6.47 -11.65
C VAL A 24 5.51 6.43 -12.65
N THR A 25 6.73 6.26 -12.16
CA THR A 25 7.85 5.87 -13.01
C THR A 25 7.95 4.35 -13.03
N ILE A 26 7.91 3.75 -14.22
CA ILE A 26 7.98 2.29 -14.40
C ILE A 26 9.36 1.80 -14.00
N GLN A 27 9.43 0.97 -12.95
CA GLN A 27 10.67 0.50 -12.35
C GLN A 27 11.08 -0.90 -12.79
N ASP A 28 10.15 -1.68 -13.36
CA ASP A 28 10.36 -3.05 -13.82
C ASP A 28 10.03 -3.20 -15.31
N ASP A 29 10.55 -4.25 -15.93
CA ASP A 29 10.21 -4.59 -17.32
C ASP A 29 8.83 -5.26 -17.38
N PHE A 30 7.87 -4.58 -18.00
CA PHE A 30 6.51 -5.05 -18.24
C PHE A 30 6.28 -5.55 -19.68
N SER A 31 7.30 -5.62 -20.53
CA SER A 31 7.17 -5.89 -21.96
C SER A 31 6.42 -7.18 -22.31
N LYS A 32 6.40 -8.16 -21.41
CA LYS A 32 5.66 -9.43 -21.58
C LYS A 32 4.20 -9.34 -21.16
N VAL A 33 3.78 -8.27 -20.49
CA VAL A 33 2.42 -8.08 -19.96
C VAL A 33 1.74 -6.91 -20.65
N ASP A 34 2.42 -5.76 -20.71
CA ASP A 34 1.96 -4.53 -21.39
C ASP A 34 3.18 -3.76 -21.91
N ASP A 35 3.40 -3.79 -23.21
CA ASP A 35 4.54 -3.15 -23.88
C ASP A 35 4.49 -1.62 -23.89
N THR A 36 3.37 -1.03 -23.48
CA THR A 36 3.23 0.41 -23.30
C THR A 36 3.81 0.90 -21.97
N MET A 37 3.99 0.02 -21.00
CA MET A 37 4.60 0.27 -19.70
C MET A 37 6.13 0.14 -19.78
N LYS A 38 6.78 1.05 -20.51
CA LYS A 38 8.23 0.97 -20.77
C LYS A 38 9.06 1.30 -19.54
N LEU A 39 10.04 0.44 -19.22
CA LEU A 39 10.99 0.65 -18.14
C LEU A 39 11.62 2.05 -18.20
N GLY A 40 11.62 2.76 -17.08
CA GLY A 40 12.15 4.13 -16.93
C GLY A 40 11.21 5.23 -17.41
N SER A 41 10.09 4.91 -18.07
CA SER A 41 9.11 5.94 -18.46
C SER A 41 8.25 6.35 -17.27
N THR A 42 7.83 7.63 -17.26
CA THR A 42 6.84 8.14 -16.32
C THR A 42 5.50 8.26 -17.05
N ILE A 43 4.50 7.56 -16.57
CA ILE A 43 3.17 7.50 -17.21
C ILE A 43 2.06 7.65 -16.18
N VAL A 44 0.91 8.15 -16.63
CA VAL A 44 -0.34 8.07 -15.86
C VAL A 44 -1.00 6.72 -16.18
N LEU A 45 -1.09 5.87 -15.18
CA LEU A 45 -1.63 4.53 -15.35
C LEU A 45 -3.12 4.55 -15.73
N THR A 46 -3.50 3.76 -16.71
CA THR A 46 -4.91 3.38 -16.92
C THR A 46 -5.40 2.53 -15.74
N ASP A 47 -6.69 2.23 -15.71
CA ASP A 47 -7.28 1.45 -14.61
C ASP A 47 -6.73 0.01 -14.60
N GLU A 48 -6.59 -0.61 -15.77
CA GLU A 48 -5.98 -1.92 -15.95
C GLU A 48 -4.49 -1.90 -15.61
N GLN A 49 -3.75 -0.89 -16.09
CA GLN A 49 -2.34 -0.74 -15.78
C GLN A 49 -2.08 -0.55 -14.28
N ALA A 50 -2.97 0.16 -13.57
CA ALA A 50 -2.84 0.33 -12.13
C ALA A 50 -2.96 -1.00 -11.37
N TYR A 51 -3.91 -1.86 -11.79
CA TYR A 51 -4.03 -3.20 -11.24
C TYR A 51 -2.78 -4.04 -11.54
N THR A 52 -2.40 -4.14 -12.81
CA THR A 52 -1.20 -4.86 -13.27
C THR A 52 0.06 -4.40 -12.54
N TYR A 53 0.26 -3.10 -12.42
CA TYR A 53 1.44 -2.50 -11.77
C TYR A 53 1.62 -2.95 -10.31
N VAL A 54 0.53 -3.02 -9.53
CA VAL A 54 0.60 -3.36 -8.10
C VAL A 54 0.39 -4.84 -7.82
N HIS A 55 -0.24 -5.59 -8.73
CA HIS A 55 -0.63 -6.98 -8.53
C HIS A 55 0.35 -7.96 -9.15
N ASP A 56 0.70 -7.75 -10.43
CA ASP A 56 1.40 -8.77 -11.20
C ASP A 56 2.86 -8.92 -10.74
N ARG A 57 3.28 -10.16 -10.67
CA ARG A 57 4.64 -10.56 -10.34
C ARG A 57 5.27 -11.38 -11.45
N TYR A 58 4.51 -12.36 -11.94
CA TYR A 58 4.97 -13.22 -13.01
C TYR A 58 5.02 -12.48 -14.34
N ASN A 59 6.05 -12.73 -15.12
CA ASN A 59 6.35 -12.04 -16.38
C ASN A 59 6.63 -10.53 -16.23
N VAL A 60 6.97 -10.07 -15.02
CA VAL A 60 7.34 -8.67 -14.74
C VAL A 60 8.70 -8.64 -14.08
N GLY A 61 9.65 -7.97 -14.72
CA GLY A 61 11.01 -7.79 -14.20
C GLY A 61 11.68 -9.09 -13.75
N ASP A 62 12.15 -9.10 -12.51
CA ASP A 62 12.81 -10.24 -11.87
C ASP A 62 11.85 -11.25 -11.22
N GLU A 63 10.57 -11.03 -11.36
CA GLU A 63 9.49 -11.83 -10.74
C GLU A 63 9.56 -11.91 -9.21
N ALA A 64 10.38 -11.06 -8.57
CA ALA A 64 10.55 -11.05 -7.14
C ALA A 64 9.40 -10.37 -6.40
N ASN A 65 9.07 -10.89 -5.22
CA ASN A 65 8.07 -10.27 -4.38
C ASN A 65 8.51 -8.89 -3.86
N LEU A 66 9.81 -8.70 -3.63
CA LEU A 66 10.36 -7.41 -3.17
C LEU A 66 10.17 -6.32 -4.22
N SER A 67 10.37 -6.63 -5.50
CA SER A 67 10.14 -5.70 -6.62
C SER A 67 8.66 -5.30 -6.71
N ARG A 68 7.73 -6.26 -6.58
CA ARG A 68 6.30 -5.96 -6.48
C ARG A 68 5.98 -5.06 -5.28
N MET A 69 6.54 -5.32 -4.11
CA MET A 69 6.35 -4.48 -2.92
C MET A 69 6.91 -3.06 -3.14
N ALA A 70 8.01 -2.91 -3.88
CA ALA A 70 8.55 -1.59 -4.23
C ALA A 70 7.56 -0.82 -5.12
N ARG A 71 6.98 -1.46 -6.14
CA ARG A 71 5.93 -0.85 -6.98
C ARG A 71 4.70 -0.44 -6.18
N GLN A 72 4.26 -1.29 -5.25
CA GLN A 72 3.13 -0.96 -4.37
C GLN A 72 3.42 0.29 -3.53
N ARG A 73 4.63 0.42 -2.99
CA ARG A 73 5.05 1.62 -2.24
C ARG A 73 5.06 2.87 -3.11
N GLU A 74 5.60 2.76 -4.32
CA GLU A 74 5.62 3.90 -5.26
C GLU A 74 4.20 4.32 -5.65
N TYR A 75 3.34 3.37 -6.00
CA TYR A 75 1.94 3.64 -6.31
C TYR A 75 1.22 4.35 -5.14
N MET A 76 1.38 3.86 -3.91
CA MET A 76 0.75 4.46 -2.73
C MET A 76 1.26 5.88 -2.46
N LYS A 77 2.56 6.13 -2.63
CA LYS A 77 3.16 7.47 -2.50
C LYS A 77 2.57 8.44 -3.53
N SER A 78 2.53 8.03 -4.79
CA SER A 78 1.98 8.84 -5.89
C SER A 78 0.49 9.09 -5.72
N LEU A 79 -0.27 8.06 -5.35
CA LEU A 79 -1.69 8.15 -5.01
C LEU A 79 -1.94 9.17 -3.89
N PHE A 80 -1.19 9.08 -2.80
CA PHE A 80 -1.33 9.99 -1.67
C PHE A 80 -1.04 11.44 -2.09
N THR A 81 0.03 11.67 -2.83
CA THR A 81 0.41 12.98 -3.35
C THR A 81 -0.70 13.57 -4.23
N LYS A 82 -1.24 12.76 -5.15
CA LYS A 82 -2.33 13.17 -6.04
C LYS A 82 -3.61 13.51 -5.27
N VAL A 83 -4.00 12.67 -4.31
CA VAL A 83 -5.19 12.92 -3.47
C VAL A 83 -5.03 14.19 -2.66
N GLN A 84 -3.84 14.46 -2.12
CA GLN A 84 -3.56 15.71 -1.40
C GLN A 84 -3.68 16.93 -2.31
N GLN A 85 -3.08 16.88 -3.49
CA GLN A 85 -3.16 17.96 -4.48
C GLN A 85 -4.63 18.25 -4.82
N LYS A 86 -5.38 17.22 -5.20
CA LYS A 86 -6.79 17.34 -5.57
C LYS A 86 -7.67 17.83 -4.41
N THR A 87 -7.33 17.49 -3.18
CA THR A 87 -8.06 17.99 -2.00
C THR A 87 -7.81 19.48 -1.76
N LYS A 88 -6.61 20.00 -2.11
CA LYS A 88 -6.33 21.43 -2.09
C LYS A 88 -7.13 22.19 -3.17
N GLU A 89 -7.27 21.60 -4.35
CA GLU A 89 -8.04 22.17 -5.46
C GLU A 89 -9.54 22.13 -5.21
N LYS A 90 -10.06 21.06 -4.59
CA LYS A 90 -11.48 20.84 -4.37
C LYS A 90 -11.74 20.30 -2.97
N SER A 91 -12.34 21.13 -2.13
CA SER A 91 -12.78 20.72 -0.79
C SER A 91 -13.71 19.51 -0.87
N GLY A 92 -13.50 18.54 0.03
CA GLY A 92 -14.32 17.31 0.08
C GLY A 92 -13.98 16.26 -0.99
N TYR A 93 -12.95 16.48 -1.81
CA TYR A 93 -12.55 15.52 -2.85
C TYR A 93 -12.35 14.10 -2.32
N ILE A 94 -11.67 13.94 -1.19
CA ILE A 94 -11.46 12.63 -0.56
C ILE A 94 -12.77 11.93 -0.16
N ASN A 95 -13.80 12.70 0.19
CA ASN A 95 -15.13 12.13 0.47
C ASN A 95 -15.81 11.59 -0.80
N THR A 96 -15.50 12.16 -1.97
CA THR A 96 -15.95 11.63 -3.25
C THR A 96 -15.33 10.26 -3.53
N ILE A 97 -14.03 10.11 -3.30
CA ILE A 97 -13.32 8.82 -3.42
C ILE A 97 -13.94 7.80 -2.45
N TYR A 98 -14.09 8.16 -1.17
CA TYR A 98 -14.70 7.29 -0.17
C TYR A 98 -16.11 6.83 -0.59
N LYS A 99 -16.97 7.74 -1.04
CA LYS A 99 -18.32 7.40 -1.51
C LYS A 99 -18.29 6.45 -2.69
N GLY A 100 -17.36 6.64 -3.63
CA GLY A 100 -17.16 5.77 -4.80
C GLY A 100 -16.77 4.34 -4.41
N LEU A 101 -16.01 4.17 -3.33
CA LEU A 101 -15.51 2.87 -2.86
C LEU A 101 -16.35 2.23 -1.75
N LYS A 102 -17.35 2.93 -1.22
CA LYS A 102 -18.08 2.50 -0.02
C LYS A 102 -18.70 1.10 -0.12
N GLN A 103 -19.20 0.74 -1.30
CA GLN A 103 -19.84 -0.56 -1.52
C GLN A 103 -18.83 -1.69 -1.78
N ASP A 104 -17.58 -1.34 -2.10
CA ASP A 104 -16.50 -2.28 -2.41
C ASP A 104 -15.62 -2.57 -1.20
N ALA A 105 -15.79 -1.83 -0.12
CA ALA A 105 -14.97 -1.93 1.07
C ALA A 105 -15.67 -2.68 2.20
N THR A 106 -14.89 -3.41 2.97
CA THR A 106 -15.32 -3.99 4.24
C THR A 106 -14.71 -3.19 5.39
N THR A 107 -15.55 -2.76 6.34
CA THR A 107 -15.12 -1.93 7.47
C THR A 107 -16.05 -2.10 8.66
N ASP A 108 -15.49 -2.01 9.86
CA ASP A 108 -16.23 -1.90 11.13
C ASP A 108 -16.46 -0.44 11.54
N MET A 109 -15.86 0.51 10.80
CA MET A 109 -15.94 1.92 11.14
C MET A 109 -17.22 2.57 10.60
N LYS A 110 -17.83 3.43 11.43
CA LYS A 110 -18.95 4.25 10.99
C LYS A 110 -18.50 5.33 9.99
N GLY A 111 -19.33 5.65 9.00
CA GLY A 111 -19.01 6.62 7.96
C GLY A 111 -18.54 7.99 8.49
N LYS A 112 -19.08 8.46 9.64
CA LYS A 112 -18.61 9.70 10.30
C LYS A 112 -17.15 9.58 10.77
N THR A 113 -16.73 8.41 11.26
CA THR A 113 -15.34 8.15 11.67
C THR A 113 -14.43 8.16 10.45
N ILE A 114 -14.82 7.46 9.37
CA ILE A 114 -14.04 7.44 8.12
C ILE A 114 -13.90 8.85 7.56
N SER A 115 -14.98 9.64 7.49
CA SER A 115 -14.91 11.04 7.01
C SER A 115 -13.99 11.92 7.85
N LYS A 116 -13.92 11.71 9.16
CA LYS A 116 -12.95 12.43 10.02
C LYS A 116 -11.53 12.01 9.73
N LEU A 117 -11.27 10.70 9.59
CA LEU A 117 -9.94 10.16 9.29
C LEU A 117 -9.45 10.62 7.92
N THR A 118 -10.28 10.52 6.88
CA THR A 118 -9.92 10.95 5.53
C THR A 118 -9.60 12.45 5.46
N ASN A 119 -10.36 13.29 6.17
CA ASN A 119 -10.05 14.71 6.27
C ASN A 119 -8.75 15.02 7.02
N ARG A 120 -8.38 14.19 8.00
CA ARG A 120 -7.08 14.32 8.69
C ARG A 120 -5.93 13.87 7.79
N ILE A 121 -6.08 12.72 7.14
CA ILE A 121 -5.06 12.16 6.24
C ILE A 121 -4.80 13.12 5.07
N SER A 122 -5.83 13.72 4.48
CA SER A 122 -5.67 14.66 3.35
C SER A 122 -4.88 15.92 3.68
N LYS A 123 -4.76 16.25 4.97
CA LYS A 123 -3.98 17.40 5.48
C LYS A 123 -2.66 16.98 6.12
N GLY A 124 -2.44 15.68 6.26
CA GLY A 124 -1.25 15.12 6.89
C GLY A 124 -0.02 15.16 5.97
N THR A 125 1.13 14.84 6.52
CA THR A 125 2.36 14.60 5.76
C THR A 125 2.51 13.11 5.55
N TYR A 126 2.85 12.69 4.33
CA TYR A 126 3.23 11.31 4.05
C TYR A 126 4.64 11.07 4.57
N LEU A 127 4.78 10.26 5.59
CA LEU A 127 6.06 9.97 6.23
C LEU A 127 6.82 8.80 5.57
N GLY A 128 6.25 8.20 4.53
CA GLY A 128 6.82 7.04 3.86
C GLY A 128 6.21 5.72 4.33
N MET A 129 6.86 4.64 3.95
CA MET A 129 6.57 3.28 4.38
C MET A 129 7.83 2.67 4.98
N HIS A 130 7.70 2.12 6.17
CA HIS A 130 8.75 1.35 6.79
C HIS A 130 8.69 -0.09 6.28
N THR A 131 9.84 -0.64 5.90
CA THR A 131 10.00 -2.06 5.58
C THR A 131 10.87 -2.64 6.67
N LEU A 132 10.35 -3.64 7.39
CA LEU A 132 11.11 -4.30 8.44
C LEU A 132 12.17 -5.20 7.80
N GLU A 133 13.42 -5.06 8.22
CA GLU A 133 14.49 -5.94 7.79
C GLU A 133 14.34 -7.33 8.42
N GLY A 134 14.81 -8.33 7.71
CA GLY A 134 14.72 -9.71 8.15
C GLY A 134 15.49 -10.66 7.25
N GLN A 135 15.37 -11.93 7.55
CA GLN A 135 16.05 -12.99 6.82
C GLN A 135 15.02 -13.89 6.11
N VAL A 136 15.34 -14.24 4.86
CA VAL A 136 14.60 -15.25 4.12
C VAL A 136 15.10 -16.64 4.53
N SER A 137 14.16 -17.51 4.85
CA SER A 137 14.44 -18.93 5.16
C SER A 137 13.36 -19.81 4.53
N THR A 138 13.55 -21.11 4.56
CA THR A 138 12.53 -22.09 4.19
C THR A 138 12.08 -22.81 5.44
N GLY A 139 10.77 -22.96 5.62
CA GLY A 139 10.20 -23.61 6.80
C GLY A 139 8.75 -24.01 6.61
N LYS A 140 8.15 -24.53 7.67
CA LYS A 140 6.79 -25.09 7.70
C LYS A 140 5.83 -24.31 8.59
N ALA A 141 5.98 -22.97 8.63
CA ALA A 141 5.21 -22.09 9.53
C ALA A 141 3.69 -22.20 9.33
N LEU A 142 3.23 -22.56 8.12
CA LEU A 142 1.80 -22.69 7.83
C LEU A 142 1.18 -23.99 8.38
N GLY A 143 1.99 -24.96 8.86
CA GLY A 143 1.50 -26.20 9.47
C GLY A 143 0.86 -27.19 8.49
N ASP A 144 0.96 -26.98 7.18
CA ASP A 144 0.42 -27.84 6.12
C ASP A 144 1.38 -28.96 5.69
N GLY A 145 2.57 -29.04 6.32
CA GLY A 145 3.62 -30.01 6.02
C GLY A 145 4.47 -29.69 4.80
N ILE A 146 4.17 -28.60 4.08
CA ILE A 146 4.89 -28.14 2.88
C ILE A 146 5.93 -27.11 3.28
N ASP A 147 7.08 -27.09 2.58
CA ASP A 147 8.08 -26.06 2.77
C ASP A 147 7.68 -24.78 2.05
N HIS A 148 7.63 -23.68 2.80
CA HIS A 148 7.34 -22.33 2.31
C HIS A 148 8.52 -21.41 2.49
N VAL A 149 8.63 -20.40 1.63
CA VAL A 149 9.55 -19.29 1.86
C VAL A 149 9.01 -18.43 3.00
N GLU A 150 9.79 -18.34 4.07
CA GLU A 150 9.48 -17.57 5.27
C GLU A 150 10.36 -16.33 5.33
N TYR A 151 9.81 -15.22 5.81
CA TYR A 151 10.56 -14.01 6.11
C TYR A 151 10.51 -13.75 7.62
N ARG A 152 11.65 -13.87 8.26
CA ARG A 152 11.80 -13.63 9.70
C ARG A 152 12.32 -12.24 9.94
N VAL A 153 11.47 -11.39 10.47
CA VAL A 153 11.79 -10.00 10.79
C VAL A 153 12.79 -9.94 11.95
N ASN A 154 13.72 -8.99 11.86
CA ASN A 154 14.62 -8.66 12.97
C ASN A 154 13.82 -8.00 14.10
N ASP A 155 13.82 -8.61 15.28
CA ASP A 155 13.04 -8.12 16.44
C ASP A 155 13.50 -6.74 16.95
N GLN A 156 14.80 -6.46 16.91
CA GLN A 156 15.34 -5.15 17.33
C GLN A 156 14.85 -4.04 16.41
N GLU A 157 14.86 -4.28 15.09
CA GLU A 157 14.39 -3.32 14.13
C GLU A 157 12.86 -3.14 14.21
N LYS A 158 12.12 -4.24 14.41
CA LYS A 158 10.68 -4.16 14.65
C LYS A 158 10.36 -3.27 15.84
N ILE A 159 11.06 -3.42 16.96
CA ILE A 159 10.91 -2.59 18.16
C ILE A 159 11.25 -1.13 17.84
N SER A 160 12.37 -0.88 17.15
CA SER A 160 12.81 0.46 16.77
C SER A 160 11.76 1.18 15.91
N VAL A 161 11.27 0.53 14.86
CA VAL A 161 10.25 1.09 13.96
C VAL A 161 8.94 1.33 14.70
N LEU A 162 8.49 0.40 15.55
CA LEU A 162 7.27 0.57 16.35
C LEU A 162 7.41 1.71 17.35
N THR A 163 8.59 1.87 17.96
CA THR A 163 8.89 2.98 18.86
C THR A 163 8.85 4.31 18.13
N GLU A 164 9.46 4.39 16.95
CA GLU A 164 9.45 5.60 16.12
C GLU A 164 8.03 5.99 15.70
N ILE A 165 7.24 5.03 15.18
CA ILE A 165 5.91 5.31 14.63
C ILE A 165 4.86 5.59 15.71
N TYR A 166 4.90 4.83 16.81
CA TYR A 166 3.85 4.85 17.83
C TYR A 166 4.29 5.48 19.16
N GLY A 167 5.56 5.87 19.29
CA GLY A 167 6.09 6.38 20.54
C GLY A 167 6.05 5.34 21.67
N LEU A 168 6.14 4.06 21.33
CA LEU A 168 6.12 3.00 22.33
C LEU A 168 7.39 3.08 23.18
N GLN A 169 7.24 3.18 24.49
CA GLN A 169 8.34 2.97 25.42
C GLN A 169 8.45 1.47 25.69
N GLU A 170 9.65 0.94 25.79
CA GLU A 170 9.87 -0.42 26.28
C GLU A 170 9.11 -0.57 27.59
N GLY A 171 8.17 -1.51 27.63
CA GLY A 171 7.42 -1.78 28.83
C GLY A 171 8.40 -2.20 29.94
N LYS A 172 8.43 -1.47 31.04
CA LYS A 172 8.98 -2.01 32.27
C LYS A 172 8.18 -3.28 32.53
N GLU A 173 8.83 -4.45 32.45
CA GLU A 173 8.29 -5.66 33.04
C GLU A 173 7.84 -5.30 34.45
N LYS A 174 6.56 -5.45 34.70
CA LYS A 174 6.09 -5.44 36.08
C LYS A 174 6.53 -6.78 36.64
N ASP A 175 7.59 -6.75 37.43
CA ASP A 175 7.92 -7.83 38.33
C ASP A 175 6.70 -8.03 39.27
N GLU A 176 5.94 -9.10 39.02
CA GLU A 176 5.01 -9.69 39.95
C GLU A 176 5.63 -10.93 40.59
#